data_9f91621c6ddc52f3dfbd880f7215dc91
#
_entry.id   9f91621c6ddc52f3dfbd880f7215dc91
#
_cell.length_a   1.000
_cell.length_b   1.000
_cell.length_c   1.000
_cell.angle_alpha   90.00
_cell.angle_beta   90.00
_cell.angle_gamma   90.00
#
_symmetry.space_group_name_H-M   'P 1'
#
loop_
_entity.id
_entity.type
_entity.pdbx_description
1 polymer ?
#
loop_
_entity_poly.entity_id
_entity_poly.type
_entity_poly.pdbx_seq_one_letter_code
_entity_poly.pdbx_strand_id
1 'polypeptide(L)'
;MTSPLKTLTLAAALVLCTTAALAQQPLLTGQSAFTDWAQQHPGVRHKITLSDLPQPNPSEAVNNGPNVVPRPTNAWPIAPVDFDVTLYAGGDSKPLERKDATEHMKLSNGTFTEPRLIRTAPNGDLFLSDSGAGTIFVLRGVAPSGKAATLEKFATGLDHPFGIAFYPAGPNPRFIYVGTATTIQRFPYHSGDLHATGKPETIVPDIPGYAQLTGGGHWTRDVVFTKDGQHLLVSVGSGSNVDDADTHPKEFHRADVLEFTPEGHFVEVYASGIRNCVGEAINPITGSLWCSTNERDDLGNHLVPDYVTSVPEHSFFGWPWYYMGGHQDPRLPEPCAYGTGPNPQLSSPMSWAQAKLCKRVDLSSKVKTPDVLVQPHMASLEMVFYPTQKKEFPASFEGGAFAAEHGSWNRANRAGYEVIYIPMKDGHATGEYDDFLTGFVTPDGKVWGRPVGVAVANDGSLFVTDDGSRSVWHVTYVGAK
;
A
#
# COMPACT_ATOMS: atom_id res chain seq x y z
N MET A 1 -30.45 40.17 76.60
CA MET A 1 -29.35 39.22 76.17
C MET A 1 -29.72 38.67 74.85
N THR A 2 -29.20 39.28 73.80
CA THR A 2 -29.52 38.98 72.39
C THR A 2 -28.32 38.33 71.75
N SER A 3 -28.51 37.10 71.26
CA SER A 3 -27.49 36.31 70.55
C SER A 3 -27.55 36.65 69.05
N PRO A 4 -26.42 36.83 68.32
CA PRO A 4 -26.44 37.11 66.92
C PRO A 4 -26.48 35.83 66.08
N LEU A 5 -27.38 35.81 65.08
CA LEU A 5 -27.48 34.83 64.00
C LEU A 5 -26.22 34.91 63.10
N LYS A 6 -25.55 33.80 62.91
CA LYS A 6 -24.47 33.67 61.91
C LYS A 6 -25.08 33.23 60.59
N THR A 7 -25.02 34.10 59.58
CA THR A 7 -25.38 33.80 58.18
C THR A 7 -24.24 32.99 57.54
N LEU A 8 -24.55 31.79 57.11
CA LEU A 8 -23.64 30.95 56.33
C LEU A 8 -23.88 31.22 54.84
N THR A 9 -22.90 31.84 54.20
CA THR A 9 -22.94 32.06 52.74
C THR A 9 -22.38 30.83 52.04
N LEU A 10 -23.21 30.10 51.31
CA LEU A 10 -22.80 28.93 50.48
C LEU A 10 -22.32 29.48 49.13
N ALA A 11 -21.01 29.43 48.85
CA ALA A 11 -20.45 29.73 47.54
C ALA A 11 -20.54 28.46 46.69
N ALA A 12 -21.45 28.47 45.73
CA ALA A 12 -21.53 27.44 44.69
C ALA A 12 -20.43 27.68 43.64
N ALA A 13 -19.41 26.84 43.65
CA ALA A 13 -18.41 26.82 42.58
C ALA A 13 -19.00 26.12 41.35
N LEU A 14 -19.28 26.91 40.32
CA LEU A 14 -19.68 26.40 38.98
C LEU A 14 -18.44 25.86 38.28
N VAL A 15 -18.28 24.53 38.25
CA VAL A 15 -17.28 23.88 37.42
C VAL A 15 -17.80 23.90 35.99
N LEU A 16 -17.29 24.80 35.18
CA LEU A 16 -17.47 24.76 33.71
C LEU A 16 -16.57 23.62 33.18
N CYS A 17 -17.16 22.44 32.92
CA CYS A 17 -16.58 21.46 32.04
C CYS A 17 -16.64 22.01 30.62
N THR A 18 -15.54 22.60 30.14
CA THR A 18 -15.36 22.85 28.71
C THR A 18 -15.04 21.51 28.07
N THR A 19 -16.06 20.85 27.51
CA THR A 19 -15.83 19.80 26.50
C THR A 19 -15.20 20.50 25.30
N ALA A 20 -13.89 20.35 25.13
CA ALA A 20 -13.24 20.68 23.89
C ALA A 20 -13.86 19.75 22.83
N ALA A 21 -14.82 20.25 22.06
CA ALA A 21 -15.24 19.61 20.83
C ALA A 21 -13.97 19.55 19.96
N LEU A 22 -13.46 18.35 19.70
CA LEU A 22 -12.46 18.14 18.67
C LEU A 22 -13.10 18.68 17.39
N ALA A 23 -12.61 19.82 16.91
CA ALA A 23 -13.06 20.41 15.66
C ALA A 23 -12.79 19.33 14.58
N GLN A 24 -13.86 18.79 14.01
CA GLN A 24 -13.77 17.88 12.90
C GLN A 24 -13.02 18.61 11.79
N GLN A 25 -11.87 18.05 11.39
CA GLN A 25 -11.08 18.63 10.30
C GLN A 25 -11.96 18.75 9.05
N PRO A 26 -11.85 19.83 8.28
CA PRO A 26 -12.70 20.03 7.11
C PRO A 26 -12.44 18.92 6.08
N LEU A 27 -13.51 18.36 5.54
CA LEU A 27 -13.43 17.47 4.38
C LEU A 27 -13.03 18.28 3.15
N LEU A 28 -11.88 17.97 2.57
CA LEU A 28 -11.39 18.56 1.33
C LEU A 28 -12.04 17.85 0.13
N THR A 29 -12.69 18.61 -0.74
CA THR A 29 -13.39 18.09 -1.94
C THR A 29 -13.04 18.92 -3.17
N GLY A 30 -13.33 18.41 -4.37
CA GLY A 30 -13.00 19.12 -5.59
C GLY A 30 -11.50 19.37 -5.72
N GLN A 31 -11.11 20.49 -6.27
CA GLN A 31 -9.70 20.84 -6.45
C GLN A 31 -8.94 21.03 -5.14
N SER A 32 -9.61 21.33 -4.03
CA SER A 32 -8.96 21.44 -2.73
C SER A 32 -8.53 20.09 -2.14
N ALA A 33 -9.03 18.97 -2.67
CA ALA A 33 -8.59 17.63 -2.27
C ALA A 33 -7.22 17.24 -2.84
N PHE A 34 -6.70 17.98 -3.84
CA PHE A 34 -5.38 17.76 -4.43
C PHE A 34 -4.34 18.64 -3.72
N THR A 35 -3.90 18.20 -2.55
CA THR A 35 -2.89 18.86 -1.73
C THR A 35 -1.47 18.51 -2.15
N ASP A 36 -0.49 19.18 -1.57
CA ASP A 36 0.91 18.74 -1.63
C ASP A 36 1.41 18.35 -0.23
N TRP A 37 2.63 17.83 -0.15
CA TRP A 37 3.24 17.34 1.09
C TRP A 37 3.24 18.39 2.23
N ALA A 38 3.28 19.68 1.92
CA ALA A 38 3.29 20.74 2.92
C ALA A 38 1.90 21.00 3.53
N GLN A 39 0.85 20.51 2.88
CA GLN A 39 -0.55 20.62 3.30
C GLN A 39 -1.08 19.30 3.89
N GLN A 40 -0.34 18.19 3.73
CA GLN A 40 -0.68 16.89 4.29
C GLN A 40 -0.35 16.86 5.79
N HIS A 41 -1.38 16.71 6.60
CA HIS A 41 -1.26 16.66 8.07
C HIS A 41 -2.22 15.62 8.64
N PRO A 42 -1.82 14.91 9.73
CA PRO A 42 -2.68 13.91 10.35
C PRO A 42 -4.08 14.45 10.66
N GLY A 43 -5.10 13.71 10.20
CA GLY A 43 -6.51 14.04 10.36
C GLY A 43 -7.12 14.91 9.26
N VAL A 44 -6.35 15.40 8.28
CA VAL A 44 -6.92 16.05 7.09
C VAL A 44 -7.64 14.98 6.26
N ARG A 45 -8.89 15.24 5.95
CA ARG A 45 -9.74 14.29 5.22
C ARG A 45 -9.98 14.74 3.79
N HIS A 46 -9.87 13.80 2.87
CA HIS A 46 -10.01 14.02 1.43
C HIS A 46 -11.13 13.19 0.84
N LYS A 47 -11.79 13.73 -0.19
CA LYS A 47 -12.70 12.99 -1.06
C LYS A 47 -12.50 13.45 -2.49
N ILE A 48 -11.99 12.58 -3.33
CA ILE A 48 -11.83 12.81 -4.76
C ILE A 48 -12.90 11.99 -5.49
N THR A 49 -13.58 12.61 -6.43
CA THR A 49 -14.63 11.99 -7.26
C THR A 49 -14.28 12.10 -8.74
N LEU A 50 -14.97 11.34 -9.58
CA LEU A 50 -14.75 11.41 -11.04
C LEU A 50 -14.98 12.81 -11.62
N SER A 51 -15.89 13.59 -11.03
CA SER A 51 -16.17 14.97 -11.47
C SER A 51 -15.05 15.97 -11.16
N ASP A 52 -14.11 15.61 -10.28
CA ASP A 52 -13.00 16.46 -9.89
C ASP A 52 -11.79 16.30 -10.81
N LEU A 53 -11.80 15.26 -11.67
CA LEU A 53 -10.68 14.92 -12.53
C LEU A 53 -10.55 15.91 -13.70
N PRO A 54 -9.33 16.45 -13.93
CA PRO A 54 -9.09 17.32 -15.09
C PRO A 54 -9.08 16.54 -16.40
N GLN A 55 -9.07 17.27 -17.52
CA GLN A 55 -8.75 16.66 -18.81
C GLN A 55 -7.25 16.32 -18.87
N PRO A 56 -6.87 15.28 -19.64
CA PRO A 56 -5.47 14.95 -19.85
C PRO A 56 -4.65 16.15 -20.34
N ASN A 57 -3.54 16.43 -19.66
CA ASN A 57 -2.60 17.48 -20.03
C ASN A 57 -1.15 16.97 -19.88
N PRO A 58 -0.62 16.25 -20.86
CA PRO A 58 0.74 15.71 -20.82
C PRO A 58 1.83 16.79 -20.66
N SER A 59 1.53 18.06 -21.00
CA SER A 59 2.50 19.15 -20.83
C SER A 59 2.78 19.51 -19.38
N GLU A 60 1.94 19.08 -18.43
CA GLU A 60 2.16 19.23 -16.99
C GLU A 60 2.94 18.05 -16.37
N ALA A 61 3.13 16.97 -17.12
CA ALA A 61 3.90 15.84 -16.65
C ALA A 61 5.37 16.22 -16.42
N VAL A 62 5.91 15.85 -15.29
CA VAL A 62 7.29 16.18 -14.89
C VAL A 62 7.98 14.94 -14.34
N ASN A 63 9.31 14.92 -14.45
CA ASN A 63 10.14 13.97 -13.73
C ASN A 63 10.70 14.66 -12.47
N ASN A 64 10.00 14.48 -11.34
CA ASN A 64 10.34 15.05 -10.06
C ASN A 64 10.54 13.95 -9.01
N GLY A 65 11.32 12.92 -9.36
CA GLY A 65 11.63 11.82 -8.46
C GLY A 65 12.18 12.29 -7.10
N PRO A 66 11.99 11.52 -6.03
CA PRO A 66 12.43 11.91 -4.71
C PRO A 66 13.97 12.02 -4.66
N ASN A 67 14.46 13.15 -4.17
CA ASN A 67 15.86 13.25 -3.72
C ASN A 67 15.90 12.75 -2.28
N VAL A 68 16.15 11.46 -2.10
CA VAL A 68 16.20 10.84 -0.77
C VAL A 68 17.46 11.29 -0.04
N VAL A 69 17.27 11.83 1.16
CA VAL A 69 18.33 12.26 2.06
C VAL A 69 18.30 11.45 3.36
N PRO A 70 19.40 11.36 4.10
CA PRO A 70 19.38 10.76 5.42
C PRO A 70 18.35 11.45 6.31
N ARG A 71 17.68 10.67 7.16
CA ARG A 71 16.76 11.22 8.14
C ARG A 71 17.46 12.31 8.98
N PRO A 72 16.94 13.55 8.99
CA PRO A 72 17.48 14.57 9.89
C PRO A 72 17.40 14.12 11.36
N THR A 73 18.35 14.53 12.19
CA THR A 73 18.52 14.03 13.57
C THR A 73 17.24 14.11 14.41
N ASN A 74 16.44 15.17 14.21
CA ASN A 74 15.21 15.41 14.97
C ASN A 74 13.94 15.16 14.14
N ALA A 75 14.03 14.58 12.94
CA ALA A 75 12.86 14.26 12.13
C ALA A 75 12.24 12.95 12.59
N TRP A 76 10.94 12.99 12.81
CA TRP A 76 10.10 11.84 13.14
C TRP A 76 8.85 11.88 12.29
N PRO A 77 8.26 10.72 11.96
CA PRO A 77 6.92 10.71 11.40
C PRO A 77 5.96 11.37 12.37
N ILE A 78 4.95 12.05 11.82
CA ILE A 78 3.94 12.78 12.57
C ILE A 78 2.63 11.99 12.48
N ALA A 79 2.14 11.54 13.63
CA ALA A 79 0.86 10.84 13.76
C ALA A 79 -0.23 11.80 14.35
N PRO A 80 -1.51 11.41 14.34
CA PRO A 80 -2.57 12.19 15.00
C PRO A 80 -2.29 12.42 16.50
N VAL A 81 -2.94 13.41 17.08
CA VAL A 81 -2.93 13.62 18.54
C VAL A 81 -3.32 12.32 19.23
N ASP A 82 -2.71 12.04 20.38
CA ASP A 82 -2.88 10.81 21.15
C ASP A 82 -2.25 9.54 20.52
N PHE A 83 -1.44 9.68 19.49
CA PHE A 83 -0.58 8.60 18.99
C PHE A 83 0.89 8.91 19.24
N ASP A 84 1.67 7.87 19.52
CA ASP A 84 3.13 7.95 19.64
C ASP A 84 3.80 7.13 18.52
N VAL A 85 4.96 7.58 18.08
CA VAL A 85 5.74 6.93 17.02
C VAL A 85 7.15 6.65 17.52
N THR A 86 7.54 5.39 17.49
CA THR A 86 8.89 4.96 17.89
C THR A 86 9.62 4.24 16.75
N LEU A 87 10.95 4.31 16.77
CA LEU A 87 11.79 3.55 15.84
C LEU A 87 11.95 2.11 16.36
N TYR A 88 11.23 1.17 15.73
CA TYR A 88 11.22 -0.23 16.13
C TYR A 88 12.45 -1.02 15.64
N ALA A 89 12.87 -0.80 14.38
CA ALA A 89 14.06 -1.46 13.83
C ALA A 89 14.70 -0.62 12.70
N GLY A 90 15.95 -0.90 12.38
CA GLY A 90 16.68 -0.20 11.31
C GLY A 90 17.01 1.25 11.62
N GLY A 91 17.04 2.11 10.58
CA GLY A 91 17.39 3.52 10.69
C GLY A 91 18.87 3.79 10.99
N ASP A 92 19.73 2.80 10.79
CA ASP A 92 21.14 2.81 11.07
C ASP A 92 22.04 2.99 9.84
N SER A 93 21.44 3.15 8.65
CA SER A 93 22.12 3.45 7.40
C SER A 93 22.78 4.83 7.45
N LYS A 94 23.97 4.94 6.84
CA LYS A 94 24.74 6.20 6.80
C LYS A 94 24.86 6.70 5.37
N PRO A 95 24.98 8.03 5.16
CA PRO A 95 25.29 8.57 3.84
C PRO A 95 26.59 8.00 3.31
N LEU A 96 26.60 7.61 2.03
CA LEU A 96 27.84 7.32 1.31
C LEU A 96 28.40 8.60 0.69
N GLU A 97 29.71 8.67 0.58
CA GLU A 97 30.37 9.78 -0.12
C GLU A 97 29.89 9.85 -1.56
N ARG A 98 29.56 11.04 -2.01
CA ARG A 98 29.21 11.33 -3.40
C ARG A 98 30.46 11.57 -4.21
N LYS A 99 30.50 11.09 -5.44
CA LYS A 99 31.58 11.42 -6.37
C LYS A 99 31.54 12.88 -6.81
N ASP A 100 30.33 13.44 -6.93
CA ASP A 100 30.09 14.84 -7.23
C ASP A 100 28.69 15.28 -6.71
N ALA A 101 28.39 16.58 -6.83
CA ALA A 101 27.14 17.16 -6.33
C ALA A 101 25.90 16.75 -7.14
N THR A 102 26.07 16.21 -8.34
CA THR A 102 24.95 15.79 -9.23
C THR A 102 24.53 14.35 -8.97
N GLU A 103 25.35 13.55 -8.29
CA GLU A 103 25.01 12.17 -7.94
C GLU A 103 23.94 12.13 -6.85
N HIS A 104 22.89 11.35 -7.04
CA HIS A 104 21.91 11.10 -5.98
C HIS A 104 22.60 10.52 -4.75
N MET A 105 22.15 10.95 -3.58
CA MET A 105 22.69 10.43 -2.32
C MET A 105 22.37 8.95 -2.20
N LYS A 106 23.39 8.14 -1.89
CA LYS A 106 23.24 6.72 -1.58
C LYS A 106 23.42 6.50 -0.09
N LEU A 107 22.71 5.54 0.46
CA LEU A 107 22.90 5.10 1.84
C LEU A 107 23.68 3.79 1.88
N SER A 108 24.52 3.64 2.91
CA SER A 108 25.15 2.36 3.22
C SER A 108 24.08 1.34 3.63
N ASN A 109 24.33 0.06 3.42
CA ASN A 109 23.52 -0.98 4.04
C ASN A 109 23.68 -0.90 5.56
N GLY A 110 22.54 -0.82 6.26
CA GLY A 110 22.44 -0.95 7.71
C GLY A 110 21.83 -2.31 8.06
N THR A 111 20.96 -2.33 9.06
CA THR A 111 20.16 -3.51 9.40
C THR A 111 19.34 -3.98 8.19
N PHE A 112 18.74 -3.03 7.46
CA PHE A 112 17.98 -3.28 6.24
C PHE A 112 18.64 -2.64 5.02
N THR A 113 18.33 -3.20 3.85
CA THR A 113 18.74 -2.68 2.53
C THR A 113 17.56 -1.98 1.84
N GLU A 114 16.42 -2.66 1.75
CA GLU A 114 15.18 -2.15 1.16
C GLU A 114 13.99 -2.84 1.83
N PRO A 115 13.63 -2.44 3.08
CA PRO A 115 12.51 -3.03 3.81
C PRO A 115 11.19 -2.67 3.13
N ARG A 116 10.44 -3.67 2.70
CA ARG A 116 9.25 -3.49 1.89
C ARG A 116 8.00 -3.97 2.62
N LEU A 117 7.38 -5.07 2.19
CA LEU A 117 6.17 -5.59 2.81
C LEU A 117 6.42 -6.10 4.23
N ILE A 118 5.45 -5.90 5.12
CA ILE A 118 5.46 -6.43 6.48
C ILE A 118 4.12 -7.11 6.79
N ARG A 119 4.15 -8.30 7.37
CA ARG A 119 2.95 -9.09 7.76
C ARG A 119 3.04 -9.56 9.19
N THR A 120 1.92 -9.52 9.89
CA THR A 120 1.78 -10.10 11.24
C THR A 120 1.44 -11.57 11.13
N ALA A 121 2.29 -12.43 11.68
CA ALA A 121 2.00 -13.85 11.85
C ALA A 121 0.93 -14.07 12.92
N PRO A 122 0.22 -15.21 12.91
CA PRO A 122 -0.84 -15.50 13.90
C PRO A 122 -0.37 -15.44 15.36
N ASN A 123 0.90 -15.74 15.63
CA ASN A 123 1.49 -15.66 16.96
C ASN A 123 1.93 -14.23 17.37
N GLY A 124 1.82 -13.25 16.47
CA GLY A 124 2.20 -11.86 16.70
C GLY A 124 3.61 -11.49 16.26
N ASP A 125 4.40 -12.42 15.73
CA ASP A 125 5.67 -12.09 15.07
C ASP A 125 5.41 -11.28 13.81
N LEU A 126 6.32 -10.36 13.51
CA LEU A 126 6.28 -9.59 12.27
C LEU A 126 7.28 -10.18 11.28
N PHE A 127 6.81 -10.50 10.09
CA PHE A 127 7.64 -10.94 8.99
C PHE A 127 7.80 -9.79 7.99
N LEU A 128 9.04 -9.47 7.64
CA LEU A 128 9.40 -8.36 6.79
C LEU A 128 10.20 -8.84 5.59
N SER A 129 9.76 -8.44 4.39
CA SER A 129 10.52 -8.62 3.16
C SER A 129 11.53 -7.49 2.98
N ASP A 130 12.81 -7.79 3.02
CA ASP A 130 13.87 -6.88 2.55
C ASP A 130 14.23 -7.27 1.11
N SER A 131 13.58 -6.62 0.16
CA SER A 131 13.69 -6.97 -1.26
C SER A 131 15.09 -6.76 -1.78
N GLY A 132 15.75 -5.67 -1.38
CA GLY A 132 17.11 -5.36 -1.80
C GLY A 132 18.18 -6.30 -1.22
N ALA A 133 17.92 -6.88 -0.03
CA ALA A 133 18.79 -7.87 0.58
C ALA A 133 18.44 -9.32 0.17
N GLY A 134 17.31 -9.53 -0.54
CA GLY A 134 16.83 -10.89 -0.83
C GLY A 134 16.52 -11.69 0.42
N THR A 135 15.98 -11.06 1.47
CA THR A 135 15.86 -11.63 2.81
C THR A 135 14.47 -11.46 3.38
N ILE A 136 13.95 -12.48 4.05
CA ILE A 136 12.81 -12.35 4.94
C ILE A 136 13.33 -12.27 6.38
N PHE A 137 12.96 -11.21 7.10
CA PHE A 137 13.25 -11.05 8.52
C PHE A 137 12.05 -11.42 9.38
N VAL A 138 12.33 -11.86 10.63
CA VAL A 138 11.36 -11.99 11.72
C VAL A 138 11.72 -10.99 12.82
N LEU A 139 10.74 -10.19 13.22
CA LEU A 139 10.85 -9.26 14.34
C LEU A 139 9.84 -9.69 15.39
N ARG A 140 10.28 -9.78 16.66
CA ARG A 140 9.45 -10.26 17.77
C ARG A 140 9.56 -9.37 18.98
N GLY A 141 8.41 -9.04 19.56
CA GLY A 141 8.27 -8.33 20.81
C GLY A 141 8.84 -6.91 20.81
N VAL A 142 8.56 -6.16 21.85
CA VAL A 142 9.06 -4.80 22.04
C VAL A 142 9.94 -4.78 23.30
N ALA A 143 11.21 -4.44 23.14
CA ALA A 143 12.13 -4.26 24.25
C ALA A 143 11.83 -2.95 25.03
N PRO A 144 12.34 -2.76 26.27
CA PRO A 144 12.16 -1.51 27.00
C PRO A 144 12.66 -0.25 26.27
N SER A 145 13.54 -0.41 25.29
CA SER A 145 14.02 0.68 24.42
C SER A 145 13.05 1.08 23.32
N GLY A 146 11.91 0.42 23.17
CA GLY A 146 10.96 0.57 22.07
C GLY A 146 11.34 -0.21 20.80
N LYS A 147 12.51 -0.84 20.75
CA LYS A 147 13.00 -1.61 19.60
C LYS A 147 12.52 -3.05 19.65
N ALA A 148 12.61 -3.75 18.52
CA ALA A 148 12.38 -5.18 18.45
C ALA A 148 13.28 -5.91 19.47
N ALA A 149 12.68 -6.77 20.29
CA ALA A 149 13.42 -7.58 21.25
C ALA A 149 14.22 -8.68 20.56
N THR A 150 13.71 -9.20 19.44
CA THR A 150 14.39 -10.16 18.55
C THR A 150 14.27 -9.69 17.11
N LEU A 151 15.37 -9.78 16.35
CA LEU A 151 15.42 -9.54 14.92
C LEU A 151 16.31 -10.61 14.31
N GLU A 152 15.72 -11.52 13.51
CA GLU A 152 16.41 -12.66 12.92
C GLU A 152 16.12 -12.77 11.42
N LYS A 153 17.03 -13.41 10.69
CA LYS A 153 16.83 -13.72 9.27
C LYS A 153 16.12 -15.06 9.14
N PHE A 154 14.85 -15.04 8.73
CA PHE A 154 14.10 -16.28 8.49
C PHE A 154 14.61 -17.03 7.25
N ALA A 155 14.75 -16.32 6.13
CA ALA A 155 15.25 -16.88 4.87
C ALA A 155 16.08 -15.85 4.12
N THR A 156 17.04 -16.30 3.31
CA THR A 156 17.95 -15.46 2.51
C THR A 156 18.14 -16.02 1.12
N GLY A 157 18.70 -15.20 0.20
CA GLY A 157 19.00 -15.62 -1.17
C GLY A 157 17.78 -15.68 -2.08
N LEU A 158 16.74 -14.95 -1.74
CA LEU A 158 15.53 -14.81 -2.53
C LEU A 158 15.68 -13.71 -3.58
N ASP A 159 14.98 -13.85 -4.72
CA ASP A 159 15.01 -12.85 -5.78
C ASP A 159 13.92 -11.79 -5.52
N HIS A 160 14.31 -10.65 -4.95
CA HIS A 160 13.42 -9.53 -4.63
C HIS A 160 12.09 -10.00 -3.96
N PRO A 161 12.15 -10.63 -2.76
CA PRO A 161 10.95 -11.07 -2.07
C PRO A 161 10.08 -9.86 -1.73
N PHE A 162 8.75 -10.01 -1.86
CA PHE A 162 7.78 -8.97 -1.51
C PHE A 162 6.62 -9.56 -0.70
N GLY A 163 5.64 -10.21 -1.33
CA GLY A 163 4.44 -10.74 -0.69
C GLY A 163 4.73 -11.84 0.32
N ILE A 164 3.98 -11.86 1.41
CA ILE A 164 4.09 -12.87 2.47
C ILE A 164 2.67 -13.31 2.87
N ALA A 165 2.41 -14.61 2.89
CA ALA A 165 1.16 -15.16 3.40
C ALA A 165 1.40 -16.41 4.25
N PHE A 166 0.55 -16.63 5.27
CA PHE A 166 0.59 -17.81 6.15
C PHE A 166 -0.53 -18.78 5.78
N TYR A 167 -0.20 -20.08 5.61
CA TYR A 167 -1.17 -21.08 5.18
C TYR A 167 -1.06 -22.41 5.96
N PRO A 168 -2.19 -23.06 6.30
CA PRO A 168 -3.54 -22.52 6.22
C PRO A 168 -3.74 -21.31 7.16
N ALA A 169 -4.78 -20.51 6.89
CA ALA A 169 -5.15 -19.41 7.77
C ALA A 169 -5.50 -19.92 9.17
N GLY A 170 -5.23 -19.13 10.21
CA GLY A 170 -5.51 -19.48 11.60
C GLY A 170 -4.25 -19.61 12.45
N PRO A 171 -4.36 -20.09 13.71
CA PRO A 171 -3.27 -20.02 14.69
C PRO A 171 -2.09 -20.97 14.40
N ASN A 172 -2.29 -21.98 13.56
CA ASN A 172 -1.30 -23.04 13.29
C ASN A 172 -1.01 -23.18 11.77
N PRO A 173 -0.45 -22.15 11.12
CA PRO A 173 -0.02 -22.28 9.73
C PRO A 173 1.11 -23.31 9.62
N ARG A 174 1.13 -24.01 8.48
CA ARG A 174 2.17 -25.00 8.15
C ARG A 174 3.18 -24.50 7.14
N PHE A 175 2.84 -23.42 6.47
CA PHE A 175 3.67 -22.83 5.43
C PHE A 175 3.63 -21.30 5.52
N ILE A 176 4.75 -20.70 5.14
CA ILE A 176 4.83 -19.30 4.76
C ILE A 176 5.07 -19.23 3.25
N TYR A 177 4.21 -18.52 2.54
CA TYR A 177 4.32 -18.27 1.10
C TYR A 177 5.01 -16.94 0.88
N VAL A 178 5.92 -16.90 -0.08
CA VAL A 178 6.68 -15.70 -0.43
C VAL A 178 6.58 -15.46 -1.93
N GLY A 179 6.02 -14.30 -2.30
CA GLY A 179 6.07 -13.78 -3.67
C GLY A 179 7.43 -13.17 -3.95
N THR A 180 8.13 -13.67 -4.96
CA THR A 180 9.36 -13.06 -5.50
C THR A 180 9.07 -12.41 -6.85
N ALA A 181 10.05 -11.77 -7.46
CA ALA A 181 9.82 -11.07 -8.72
C ALA A 181 9.25 -11.96 -9.84
N THR A 182 9.56 -13.24 -9.84
CA THR A 182 9.20 -14.18 -10.92
C THR A 182 8.59 -15.49 -10.46
N THR A 183 8.52 -15.75 -9.15
CA THR A 183 8.06 -17.03 -8.61
C THR A 183 7.22 -16.85 -7.34
N ILE A 184 6.40 -17.87 -7.03
CA ILE A 184 5.89 -18.05 -5.67
C ILE A 184 6.59 -19.25 -5.05
N GLN A 185 7.15 -19.03 -3.87
CA GLN A 185 7.83 -20.04 -3.08
C GLN A 185 7.12 -20.23 -1.76
N ARG A 186 7.17 -21.46 -1.21
CA ARG A 186 6.70 -21.72 0.16
C ARG A 186 7.74 -22.42 0.99
N PHE A 187 7.81 -22.08 2.25
CA PHE A 187 8.68 -22.70 3.24
C PHE A 187 7.83 -23.45 4.27
N PRO A 188 8.24 -24.64 4.74
CA PRO A 188 7.68 -25.21 5.94
C PRO A 188 7.80 -24.22 7.12
N TYR A 189 6.74 -24.07 7.89
CA TYR A 189 6.67 -23.10 8.97
C TYR A 189 5.84 -23.64 10.12
N HIS A 190 6.32 -23.44 11.34
CA HIS A 190 5.54 -23.60 12.58
C HIS A 190 5.52 -22.26 13.31
N SER A 191 4.38 -21.99 13.94
CA SER A 191 4.19 -20.75 14.69
C SER A 191 5.32 -20.55 15.71
N GLY A 192 6.08 -19.46 15.56
CA GLY A 192 7.24 -19.15 16.39
C GLY A 192 8.62 -19.50 15.81
N ASP A 193 8.70 -20.12 14.64
CA ASP A 193 9.97 -20.35 13.95
C ASP A 193 10.66 -19.02 13.61
N LEU A 194 11.91 -18.87 14.04
CA LEU A 194 12.74 -17.70 13.72
C LEU A 194 13.59 -17.90 12.45
N HIS A 195 13.73 -19.14 12.01
CA HIS A 195 14.50 -19.52 10.85
C HIS A 195 13.75 -20.57 10.04
N ALA A 196 13.87 -20.51 8.72
CA ALA A 196 13.33 -21.56 7.86
C ALA A 196 13.96 -22.91 8.18
N THR A 197 13.13 -23.91 8.40
CA THR A 197 13.58 -25.27 8.79
C THR A 197 13.97 -26.14 7.58
N GLY A 198 13.74 -25.64 6.34
CA GLY A 198 14.04 -26.35 5.10
C GLY A 198 14.22 -25.41 3.92
N LYS A 199 14.57 -25.99 2.76
CA LYS A 199 14.62 -25.23 1.50
C LYS A 199 13.20 -24.86 1.06
N PRO A 200 13.02 -23.71 0.37
CA PRO A 200 11.76 -23.38 -0.22
C PRO A 200 11.37 -24.38 -1.33
N GLU A 201 10.08 -24.61 -1.44
CA GLU A 201 9.47 -25.24 -2.60
C GLU A 201 8.94 -24.15 -3.53
N THR A 202 9.38 -24.14 -4.79
CA THR A 202 8.82 -23.24 -5.81
C THR A 202 7.53 -23.86 -6.32
N ILE A 203 6.38 -23.25 -5.98
CA ILE A 203 5.07 -23.76 -6.37
C ILE A 203 4.55 -23.12 -7.65
N VAL A 204 4.91 -21.85 -7.92
CA VAL A 204 4.66 -21.19 -9.20
C VAL A 204 6.01 -20.75 -9.77
N PRO A 205 6.53 -21.43 -10.80
CA PRO A 205 7.90 -21.22 -11.26
C PRO A 205 8.06 -20.07 -12.25
N ASP A 206 6.97 -19.58 -12.84
CA ASP A 206 7.03 -18.58 -13.93
C ASP A 206 5.84 -17.62 -13.82
N ILE A 207 6.08 -16.51 -13.15
CA ILE A 207 5.18 -15.36 -13.14
C ILE A 207 5.83 -14.26 -13.98
N PRO A 208 5.09 -13.55 -14.86
CA PRO A 208 5.67 -12.46 -15.64
C PRO A 208 6.39 -11.46 -14.74
N GLY A 209 7.71 -11.40 -14.84
CA GLY A 209 8.58 -10.55 -14.03
C GLY A 209 9.55 -9.75 -14.90
N TYR A 210 10.15 -8.69 -14.37
CA TYR A 210 11.23 -7.88 -14.97
C TYR A 210 11.06 -7.48 -16.45
N ALA A 211 9.90 -7.68 -17.07
CA ALA A 211 9.68 -7.22 -18.42
C ALA A 211 9.73 -5.70 -18.42
N GLN A 212 10.86 -5.15 -18.87
CA GLN A 212 11.00 -3.73 -19.09
C GLN A 212 10.43 -3.40 -20.46
N LEU A 213 9.32 -2.69 -20.44
CA LEU A 213 8.73 -1.99 -21.57
C LEU A 213 8.86 -0.48 -21.28
N THR A 214 8.30 0.35 -22.12
CA THR A 214 8.44 1.81 -21.97
C THR A 214 7.82 2.31 -20.64
N GLY A 215 8.65 2.78 -19.72
CA GLY A 215 8.21 3.41 -18.48
C GLY A 215 7.56 2.46 -17.45
N GLY A 216 7.88 1.16 -17.49
CA GLY A 216 7.30 0.19 -16.59
C GLY A 216 8.29 -0.83 -16.06
N GLY A 217 7.78 -2.01 -15.69
CA GLY A 217 8.57 -3.11 -15.15
C GLY A 217 8.29 -3.39 -13.68
N HIS A 218 7.01 -3.35 -13.28
CA HIS A 218 6.61 -3.66 -11.91
C HIS A 218 6.99 -5.09 -11.55
N TRP A 219 7.72 -5.24 -10.47
CA TRP A 219 8.32 -6.51 -10.03
C TRP A 219 7.73 -7.05 -8.73
N THR A 220 6.97 -6.25 -7.99
CA THR A 220 6.33 -6.68 -6.75
C THR A 220 5.25 -7.73 -7.04
N ARG A 221 5.17 -8.74 -6.19
CA ARG A 221 4.15 -9.80 -6.20
C ARG A 221 3.63 -9.95 -4.79
N ASP A 222 2.47 -9.36 -4.50
CA ASP A 222 1.81 -9.67 -3.24
C ASP A 222 1.04 -10.98 -3.38
N VAL A 223 0.76 -11.62 -2.26
CA VAL A 223 0.12 -12.93 -2.18
C VAL A 223 -0.84 -12.94 -1.01
N VAL A 224 -2.08 -13.31 -1.26
CA VAL A 224 -3.07 -13.51 -0.21
C VAL A 224 -3.90 -14.76 -0.49
N PHE A 225 -4.42 -15.38 0.55
CA PHE A 225 -5.39 -16.47 0.40
C PHE A 225 -6.81 -15.91 0.53
N THR A 226 -7.74 -16.44 -0.27
CA THR A 226 -9.17 -16.21 -0.07
C THR A 226 -9.59 -16.61 1.35
N LYS A 227 -10.69 -16.04 1.84
CA LYS A 227 -11.15 -16.26 3.21
C LYS A 227 -11.39 -17.72 3.57
N ASP A 228 -11.79 -18.53 2.59
CA ASP A 228 -11.97 -19.99 2.73
C ASP A 228 -10.67 -20.78 2.59
N GLY A 229 -9.57 -20.11 2.20
CA GLY A 229 -8.25 -20.71 2.02
C GLY A 229 -8.13 -21.64 0.81
N GLN A 230 -9.11 -21.64 -0.11
CA GLN A 230 -9.09 -22.52 -1.27
C GLN A 230 -8.25 -21.97 -2.43
N HIS A 231 -8.04 -20.67 -2.49
CA HIS A 231 -7.38 -20.00 -3.59
C HIS A 231 -6.27 -19.07 -3.09
N LEU A 232 -5.18 -19.04 -3.83
CA LEU A 232 -4.06 -18.12 -3.69
C LEU A 232 -4.19 -17.04 -4.77
N LEU A 233 -4.36 -15.80 -4.37
CA LEU A 233 -4.40 -14.64 -5.26
C LEU A 233 -3.03 -13.98 -5.30
N VAL A 234 -2.60 -13.60 -6.49
CA VAL A 234 -1.26 -13.04 -6.75
C VAL A 234 -1.38 -11.83 -7.65
N SER A 235 -0.95 -10.69 -7.16
CA SER A 235 -0.92 -9.46 -7.96
C SER A 235 0.28 -9.43 -8.92
N VAL A 236 0.04 -9.02 -10.16
CA VAL A 236 1.06 -8.89 -11.20
C VAL A 236 0.92 -7.55 -11.90
N GLY A 237 1.75 -6.58 -11.52
CA GLY A 237 1.73 -5.26 -12.14
C GLY A 237 2.17 -5.25 -13.61
N SER A 238 1.82 -4.20 -14.34
CA SER A 238 2.14 -4.01 -15.76
C SER A 238 3.64 -4.06 -16.04
N GLY A 239 4.00 -4.39 -17.26
CA GLY A 239 5.37 -4.32 -17.77
C GLY A 239 5.75 -2.93 -18.27
N SER A 240 4.74 -2.08 -18.55
CA SER A 240 4.90 -0.73 -19.10
C SER A 240 4.05 0.30 -18.37
N ASN A 241 4.21 1.57 -18.73
CA ASN A 241 3.28 2.62 -18.32
C ASN A 241 1.89 2.41 -18.94
N VAL A 242 1.80 2.33 -20.28
CA VAL A 242 0.52 2.19 -21.01
C VAL A 242 0.68 1.54 -22.40
N ASP A 243 1.57 0.57 -22.56
CA ASP A 243 1.64 -0.13 -23.85
C ASP A 243 0.34 -0.93 -24.08
N ASP A 244 -0.14 -0.93 -25.33
CA ASP A 244 -1.34 -1.69 -25.70
C ASP A 244 -1.10 -3.19 -25.48
N ALA A 245 -1.73 -3.74 -24.45
CA ALA A 245 -1.54 -5.13 -24.04
C ALA A 245 -1.92 -6.14 -25.15
N ASP A 246 -2.81 -5.76 -26.06
CA ASP A 246 -3.17 -6.60 -27.21
C ASP A 246 -2.06 -6.72 -28.24
N THR A 247 -1.16 -5.74 -28.31
CA THR A 247 -0.05 -5.71 -29.27
C THR A 247 1.32 -5.94 -28.66
N HIS A 248 1.41 -6.02 -27.33
CA HIS A 248 2.65 -6.23 -26.58
C HIS A 248 2.59 -7.55 -25.79
N PRO A 249 3.03 -8.69 -26.37
CA PRO A 249 2.93 -10.00 -25.71
C PRO A 249 3.60 -10.08 -24.33
N LYS A 250 4.52 -9.16 -24.02
CA LYS A 250 5.14 -9.08 -22.69
C LYS A 250 4.19 -8.56 -21.61
N GLU A 251 3.04 -8.01 -21.97
CA GLU A 251 1.97 -7.64 -21.04
C GLU A 251 0.99 -8.79 -20.75
N PHE A 252 1.21 -9.97 -21.33
CA PHE A 252 0.37 -11.13 -21.05
C PHE A 252 0.40 -11.51 -19.58
N HIS A 253 -0.76 -11.71 -18.96
CA HIS A 253 -0.95 -11.95 -17.52
C HIS A 253 -0.26 -10.89 -16.64
N ARG A 254 -0.30 -9.64 -17.09
CA ARG A 254 0.12 -8.45 -16.32
C ARG A 254 -1.01 -7.45 -16.18
N ALA A 255 -0.86 -6.55 -15.24
CA ALA A 255 -1.94 -5.66 -14.78
C ALA A 255 -3.17 -6.47 -14.34
N ASP A 256 -2.91 -7.63 -13.74
CA ASP A 256 -3.89 -8.64 -13.37
C ASP A 256 -3.72 -9.06 -11.91
N VAL A 257 -4.77 -9.62 -11.35
CA VAL A 257 -4.70 -10.53 -10.21
C VAL A 257 -4.89 -11.94 -10.75
N LEU A 258 -3.90 -12.79 -10.54
CA LEU A 258 -3.92 -14.19 -10.97
C LEU A 258 -4.35 -15.09 -9.82
N GLU A 259 -5.14 -16.11 -10.13
CA GLU A 259 -5.63 -17.09 -9.18
C GLU A 259 -4.94 -18.44 -9.37
N PHE A 260 -4.50 -19.02 -8.26
CA PHE A 260 -3.89 -20.35 -8.19
C PHE A 260 -4.52 -21.18 -7.07
N THR A 261 -4.39 -22.51 -7.17
CA THR A 261 -4.60 -23.36 -6.00
C THR A 261 -3.47 -23.14 -4.97
N PRO A 262 -3.65 -23.55 -3.70
CA PRO A 262 -2.56 -23.48 -2.72
C PRO A 262 -1.30 -24.26 -3.13
N GLU A 263 -1.42 -25.24 -4.02
CA GLU A 263 -0.31 -26.02 -4.59
C GLU A 263 0.36 -25.34 -5.80
N GLY A 264 -0.18 -24.16 -6.24
CA GLY A 264 0.40 -23.37 -7.32
C GLY A 264 -0.11 -23.71 -8.72
N HIS A 265 -1.20 -24.47 -8.86
CA HIS A 265 -1.84 -24.69 -10.16
C HIS A 265 -2.65 -23.47 -10.55
N PHE A 266 -2.38 -22.92 -11.74
CA PHE A 266 -3.14 -21.79 -12.27
C PHE A 266 -4.61 -22.15 -12.45
N VAL A 267 -5.49 -21.28 -11.97
CA VAL A 267 -6.96 -21.43 -12.09
C VAL A 267 -7.45 -20.49 -13.18
N GLU A 268 -7.31 -19.17 -12.98
CA GLU A 268 -7.77 -18.17 -13.93
C GLU A 268 -7.14 -16.78 -13.69
N VAL A 269 -7.49 -15.82 -14.52
CA VAL A 269 -7.30 -14.39 -14.24
C VAL A 269 -8.47 -13.91 -13.41
N TYR A 270 -8.27 -13.75 -12.10
CA TYR A 270 -9.29 -13.34 -11.14
C TYR A 270 -9.86 -11.95 -11.45
N ALA A 271 -8.99 -10.99 -11.77
CA ALA A 271 -9.36 -9.64 -12.20
C ALA A 271 -8.29 -9.05 -13.10
N SER A 272 -8.68 -8.10 -13.98
CA SER A 272 -7.79 -7.56 -15.00
C SER A 272 -7.87 -6.04 -15.12
N GLY A 273 -6.86 -5.47 -15.82
CA GLY A 273 -6.79 -4.02 -16.06
C GLY A 273 -6.47 -3.20 -14.82
N ILE A 274 -5.87 -3.80 -13.81
CA ILE A 274 -5.36 -3.13 -12.60
C ILE A 274 -3.87 -2.87 -12.82
N ARG A 275 -3.50 -1.65 -13.21
CA ARG A 275 -2.14 -1.35 -13.67
C ARG A 275 -1.05 -1.91 -12.75
N ASN A 276 -1.12 -1.65 -11.46
CA ASN A 276 -0.16 -2.17 -10.48
C ASN A 276 -0.80 -2.26 -9.10
N CYS A 277 -1.55 -3.31 -8.85
CA CYS A 277 -1.97 -3.70 -7.50
C CYS A 277 -0.73 -4.13 -6.72
N VAL A 278 -0.28 -3.34 -5.76
CA VAL A 278 0.95 -3.63 -5.00
C VAL A 278 0.61 -4.30 -3.68
N GLY A 279 -0.40 -3.81 -2.98
CA GLY A 279 -0.86 -4.37 -1.72
C GLY A 279 -2.21 -5.07 -1.86
N GLU A 280 -2.27 -6.32 -1.45
CA GLU A 280 -3.48 -7.13 -1.42
C GLU A 280 -3.91 -7.40 0.02
N ALA A 281 -5.20 -7.24 0.30
CA ALA A 281 -5.78 -7.59 1.59
C ALA A 281 -7.18 -8.18 1.44
N ILE A 282 -7.50 -9.16 2.27
CA ILE A 282 -8.86 -9.70 2.36
C ILE A 282 -9.65 -8.93 3.42
N ASN A 283 -10.75 -8.32 3.00
CA ASN A 283 -11.63 -7.61 3.92
C ASN A 283 -12.18 -8.58 4.98
N PRO A 284 -11.93 -8.37 6.27
CA PRO A 284 -12.32 -9.31 7.32
C PRO A 284 -13.84 -9.45 7.48
N ILE A 285 -14.60 -8.44 7.09
CA ILE A 285 -16.08 -8.42 7.19
C ILE A 285 -16.69 -9.12 5.97
N THR A 286 -16.39 -8.62 4.76
CA THR A 286 -17.03 -9.12 3.52
C THR A 286 -16.36 -10.34 2.92
N GLY A 287 -15.06 -10.57 3.20
CA GLY A 287 -14.25 -11.61 2.57
C GLY A 287 -13.77 -11.26 1.16
N SER A 288 -14.06 -10.07 0.66
CA SER A 288 -13.62 -9.62 -0.67
C SER A 288 -12.15 -9.26 -0.69
N LEU A 289 -11.50 -9.48 -1.84
CA LEU A 289 -10.17 -8.95 -2.13
C LEU A 289 -10.22 -7.43 -2.24
N TRP A 290 -9.19 -6.76 -1.74
CA TRP A 290 -8.92 -5.35 -1.93
C TRP A 290 -7.50 -5.14 -2.45
N CYS A 291 -7.34 -4.12 -3.30
CA CYS A 291 -6.05 -3.68 -3.83
C CYS A 291 -5.75 -2.22 -3.51
N SER A 292 -4.51 -1.95 -3.14
CA SER A 292 -3.90 -0.63 -3.18
C SER A 292 -3.08 -0.52 -4.47
N THR A 293 -3.35 0.48 -5.31
CA THR A 293 -2.98 0.45 -6.73
C THR A 293 -2.32 1.74 -7.20
N ASN A 294 -1.20 1.59 -7.93
CA ASN A 294 -0.58 2.70 -8.66
C ASN A 294 -1.13 2.78 -10.07
N GLU A 295 -1.59 3.94 -10.48
CA GLU A 295 -2.07 4.22 -11.82
C GLU A 295 -0.97 4.78 -12.74
N ARG A 296 -1.36 5.06 -14.00
CA ARG A 296 -0.47 5.49 -15.08
C ARG A 296 0.04 6.92 -14.92
N ASP A 297 1.15 7.19 -15.55
CA ASP A 297 1.85 8.47 -15.56
C ASP A 297 1.62 9.22 -16.90
N ASP A 298 2.11 10.46 -16.96
CA ASP A 298 2.22 11.29 -18.14
C ASP A 298 0.88 11.80 -18.73
N LEU A 299 -0.15 11.92 -17.91
CA LEU A 299 -1.41 12.58 -18.27
C LEU A 299 -1.63 13.91 -17.52
N GLY A 300 -0.70 14.33 -16.68
CA GLY A 300 -0.73 15.59 -15.94
C GLY A 300 -0.54 15.41 -14.45
N ASN A 301 -0.40 16.53 -13.73
CA ASN A 301 -0.14 16.53 -12.28
C ASN A 301 -1.28 15.90 -11.45
N HIS A 302 -2.54 16.08 -11.90
CA HIS A 302 -3.73 15.65 -11.17
C HIS A 302 -4.49 14.54 -11.91
N LEU A 303 -3.76 13.76 -12.73
CA LEU A 303 -4.30 12.64 -13.49
C LEU A 303 -3.20 11.59 -13.80
N VAL A 304 -3.40 10.31 -13.57
CA VAL A 304 -4.61 9.58 -13.13
C VAL A 304 -4.50 9.35 -11.63
N PRO A 305 -5.59 9.42 -10.85
CA PRO A 305 -5.57 9.06 -9.43
C PRO A 305 -5.06 7.65 -9.19
N ASP A 306 -4.24 7.47 -8.17
CA ASP A 306 -4.04 6.17 -7.56
C ASP A 306 -5.32 5.79 -6.79
N TYR A 307 -5.46 4.55 -6.34
CA TYR A 307 -6.70 4.16 -5.69
C TYR A 307 -6.56 2.95 -4.77
N VAL A 308 -7.50 2.85 -3.82
CA VAL A 308 -7.71 1.66 -2.99
C VAL A 308 -9.13 1.17 -3.24
N THR A 309 -9.28 -0.12 -3.58
CA THR A 309 -10.58 -0.62 -4.07
C THR A 309 -10.81 -2.09 -3.77
N SER A 310 -12.08 -2.45 -3.61
CA SER A 310 -12.52 -3.84 -3.67
C SER A 310 -12.35 -4.39 -5.09
N VAL A 311 -11.89 -5.63 -5.20
CA VAL A 311 -11.63 -6.31 -6.46
C VAL A 311 -12.55 -7.53 -6.58
N PRO A 312 -13.74 -7.38 -7.16
CA PRO A 312 -14.61 -8.51 -7.46
C PRO A 312 -13.98 -9.43 -8.52
N GLU A 313 -14.26 -10.71 -8.39
CA GLU A 313 -13.91 -11.71 -9.39
C GLU A 313 -14.43 -11.30 -10.78
N HIS A 314 -13.61 -11.52 -11.81
CA HIS A 314 -13.88 -11.16 -13.21
C HIS A 314 -14.10 -9.65 -13.47
N SER A 315 -13.70 -8.77 -12.53
CA SER A 315 -13.78 -7.33 -12.75
C SER A 315 -12.66 -6.83 -13.68
N PHE A 316 -12.99 -5.75 -14.42
CA PHE A 316 -12.06 -5.07 -15.31
C PHE A 316 -11.93 -3.60 -14.92
N PHE A 317 -10.71 -3.13 -14.64
CA PHE A 317 -10.42 -1.78 -14.18
C PHE A 317 -9.92 -0.83 -15.28
N GLY A 318 -9.75 -1.33 -16.51
CA GLY A 318 -9.58 -0.52 -17.71
C GLY A 318 -8.17 -0.41 -18.25
N TRP A 319 -7.11 -0.57 -17.44
CA TRP A 319 -5.74 -0.47 -17.95
C TRP A 319 -5.47 -1.47 -19.08
N PRO A 320 -4.76 -1.10 -20.13
CA PRO A 320 -4.19 0.21 -20.43
C PRO A 320 -5.15 1.21 -21.12
N TRP A 321 -6.26 0.77 -21.67
CA TRP A 321 -7.12 1.54 -22.58
C TRP A 321 -7.99 2.57 -21.89
N TYR A 322 -8.43 2.28 -20.68
CA TYR A 322 -9.33 3.14 -19.90
C TYR A 322 -8.80 3.37 -18.49
N TYR A 323 -9.34 4.39 -17.83
CA TYR A 323 -9.12 4.69 -16.42
C TYR A 323 -10.40 5.24 -15.78
N MET A 324 -10.51 5.15 -14.48
CA MET A 324 -11.54 5.77 -13.65
C MET A 324 -12.95 5.70 -14.26
N GLY A 325 -13.51 4.49 -14.38
CA GLY A 325 -14.88 4.29 -14.84
C GLY A 325 -15.10 4.51 -16.35
N GLY A 326 -14.10 4.25 -17.18
CA GLY A 326 -14.25 4.22 -18.63
C GLY A 326 -13.82 5.48 -19.36
N HIS A 327 -13.04 6.37 -18.74
CA HIS A 327 -12.33 7.42 -19.45
C HIS A 327 -11.27 6.78 -20.35
N GLN A 328 -11.33 6.99 -21.65
CA GLN A 328 -10.36 6.44 -22.59
C GLN A 328 -9.01 7.15 -22.45
N ASP A 329 -7.92 6.35 -22.45
CA ASP A 329 -6.57 6.90 -22.54
C ASP A 329 -6.34 7.43 -23.96
N PRO A 330 -6.05 8.73 -24.15
CA PRO A 330 -5.95 9.33 -25.47
C PRO A 330 -4.77 8.81 -26.30
N ARG A 331 -3.86 8.05 -25.68
CA ARG A 331 -2.66 7.49 -26.32
C ARG A 331 -2.93 6.15 -27.00
N LEU A 332 -4.06 5.50 -26.72
CA LEU A 332 -4.34 4.13 -27.14
C LEU A 332 -5.62 4.01 -27.97
N PRO A 333 -5.67 3.06 -28.91
CA PRO A 333 -6.91 2.69 -29.58
C PRO A 333 -7.80 1.89 -28.61
N GLU A 334 -9.03 1.60 -29.02
CA GLU A 334 -9.90 0.65 -28.33
C GLU A 334 -9.27 -0.75 -28.25
N PRO A 335 -9.56 -1.54 -27.20
CA PRO A 335 -9.06 -2.92 -27.08
C PRO A 335 -9.65 -3.87 -28.10
N CYS A 336 -9.02 -5.02 -28.29
CA CYS A 336 -9.51 -6.10 -29.11
C CYS A 336 -10.74 -6.80 -28.51
N ALA A 337 -11.65 -7.26 -29.35
CA ALA A 337 -12.84 -8.02 -28.94
C ALA A 337 -12.48 -9.48 -28.58
N TYR A 338 -11.93 -9.70 -27.42
CA TYR A 338 -11.69 -11.03 -26.89
C TYR A 338 -12.38 -11.22 -25.53
N GLY A 339 -13.66 -11.48 -25.52
CA GLY A 339 -14.37 -11.67 -24.26
C GLY A 339 -14.59 -10.38 -23.46
N THR A 340 -14.26 -10.36 -22.20
CA THR A 340 -14.57 -9.27 -21.24
C THR A 340 -13.36 -8.45 -20.83
N GLY A 341 -12.56 -8.02 -21.75
CA GLY A 341 -11.36 -7.23 -21.45
C GLY A 341 -10.10 -7.80 -22.07
N PRO A 342 -8.90 -7.42 -21.66
CA PRO A 342 -7.65 -7.86 -22.27
C PRO A 342 -7.45 -9.35 -22.11
N ASN A 343 -8.06 -10.12 -22.98
CA ASN A 343 -7.83 -11.55 -23.20
C ASN A 343 -7.54 -12.42 -21.96
N PRO A 344 -8.26 -12.31 -20.83
CA PRO A 344 -7.93 -13.04 -19.62
C PRO A 344 -8.02 -14.56 -19.82
N GLN A 345 -8.67 -15.00 -20.89
CA GLN A 345 -8.89 -16.41 -21.21
C GLN A 345 -7.89 -16.99 -22.23
N LEU A 346 -6.96 -16.18 -22.75
CA LEU A 346 -5.93 -16.72 -23.63
C LEU A 346 -4.93 -17.58 -22.85
N SER A 347 -4.64 -18.76 -23.38
CA SER A 347 -3.59 -19.65 -22.85
C SER A 347 -2.18 -19.20 -23.26
N SER A 348 -2.07 -18.23 -24.17
CA SER A 348 -0.80 -17.68 -24.67
C SER A 348 -0.99 -16.26 -25.19
N PRO A 349 0.10 -15.45 -25.25
CA PRO A 349 0.04 -14.11 -25.83
C PRO A 349 -0.46 -14.11 -27.26
N MET A 350 -1.21 -13.06 -27.63
CA MET A 350 -1.62 -12.83 -29.00
C MET A 350 -0.40 -12.52 -29.88
N SER A 351 -0.36 -13.10 -31.08
CA SER A 351 0.67 -12.73 -32.05
C SER A 351 0.41 -11.35 -32.66
N TRP A 352 1.47 -10.67 -33.13
CA TRP A 352 1.35 -9.40 -33.85
C TRP A 352 0.38 -9.45 -35.06
N ALA A 353 0.32 -10.59 -35.75
CA ALA A 353 -0.60 -10.79 -36.85
C ALA A 353 -2.06 -10.80 -36.42
N GLN A 354 -2.36 -11.50 -35.30
CA GLN A 354 -3.68 -11.54 -34.71
C GLN A 354 -4.11 -10.17 -34.18
N ALA A 355 -3.23 -9.45 -33.49
CA ALA A 355 -3.49 -8.12 -32.96
C ALA A 355 -3.83 -7.10 -34.05
N LYS A 356 -3.16 -7.17 -35.20
CA LYS A 356 -3.45 -6.29 -36.35
C LYS A 356 -4.81 -6.57 -37.02
N LEU A 357 -5.33 -7.78 -36.90
CA LEU A 357 -6.58 -8.22 -37.53
C LEU A 357 -7.75 -8.25 -36.54
N CYS A 358 -7.52 -7.95 -35.30
CA CYS A 358 -8.58 -8.01 -34.30
C CYS A 358 -9.64 -6.90 -34.54
N LYS A 359 -10.86 -7.23 -34.23
CA LYS A 359 -11.93 -6.24 -34.13
C LYS A 359 -11.80 -5.44 -32.84
N ARG A 360 -11.61 -4.14 -32.96
CA ARG A 360 -11.62 -3.21 -31.81
C ARG A 360 -13.04 -2.99 -31.30
N VAL A 361 -13.20 -2.88 -29.98
CA VAL A 361 -14.51 -2.69 -29.35
C VAL A 361 -14.40 -1.70 -28.19
N ASP A 362 -15.46 -0.94 -28.00
CA ASP A 362 -15.61 -0.09 -26.82
C ASP A 362 -15.98 -0.96 -25.60
N LEU A 363 -15.11 -1.00 -24.61
CA LEU A 363 -15.33 -1.67 -23.33
C LEU A 363 -15.50 -0.68 -22.17
N SER A 364 -15.63 0.63 -22.42
CA SER A 364 -15.74 1.66 -21.38
C SER A 364 -16.82 1.36 -20.34
N SER A 365 -17.96 0.84 -20.77
CA SER A 365 -19.08 0.46 -19.90
C SER A 365 -18.81 -0.77 -19.00
N LYS A 366 -17.72 -1.49 -19.25
CA LYS A 366 -17.28 -2.64 -18.44
C LYS A 366 -16.30 -2.26 -17.34
N VAL A 367 -15.74 -1.05 -17.43
CA VAL A 367 -14.70 -0.61 -16.51
C VAL A 367 -15.30 -0.33 -15.12
N LYS A 368 -14.79 -1.02 -14.11
CA LYS A 368 -15.16 -0.75 -12.71
C LYS A 368 -14.52 0.56 -12.26
N THR A 369 -15.32 1.42 -11.64
CA THR A 369 -14.82 2.59 -10.91
C THR A 369 -14.27 2.14 -9.56
N PRO A 370 -13.05 2.57 -9.18
CA PRO A 370 -12.50 2.29 -7.85
C PRO A 370 -13.33 2.88 -6.71
N ASP A 371 -13.26 2.26 -5.53
CA ASP A 371 -14.06 2.67 -4.37
C ASP A 371 -13.52 3.94 -3.70
N VAL A 372 -12.19 4.12 -3.65
CA VAL A 372 -11.51 5.29 -3.06
C VAL A 372 -10.45 5.77 -4.01
N LEU A 373 -10.61 6.98 -4.53
CA LEU A 373 -9.58 7.67 -5.29
C LEU A 373 -8.66 8.41 -4.33
N VAL A 374 -7.36 8.16 -4.42
CA VAL A 374 -6.34 8.96 -3.72
C VAL A 374 -5.69 9.92 -4.70
N GLN A 375 -4.84 10.83 -4.23
CA GLN A 375 -4.22 11.78 -5.15
C GLN A 375 -3.36 11.07 -6.20
N PRO A 376 -3.29 11.59 -7.43
CA PRO A 376 -2.46 11.04 -8.49
C PRO A 376 -0.99 10.94 -8.08
N HIS A 377 -0.37 9.86 -8.51
CA HIS A 377 1.07 9.61 -8.39
C HIS A 377 1.57 9.44 -6.94
N MET A 378 0.70 9.24 -5.95
CA MET A 378 1.13 8.99 -4.57
C MET A 378 1.86 7.65 -4.41
N ALA A 379 1.73 6.78 -5.40
CA ALA A 379 2.34 5.45 -5.42
C ALA A 379 1.86 4.58 -4.25
N SER A 380 0.56 4.34 -4.18
CA SER A 380 -0.07 3.46 -3.20
C SER A 380 0.54 2.06 -3.24
N LEU A 381 1.08 1.59 -2.12
CA LEU A 381 1.76 0.30 -2.02
C LEU A 381 0.97 -0.68 -1.16
N GLU A 382 1.47 -1.10 0.00
CA GLU A 382 0.78 -2.07 0.81
C GLU A 382 -0.42 -1.50 1.56
N MET A 383 -1.43 -2.35 1.80
CA MET A 383 -2.59 -2.02 2.62
C MET A 383 -2.89 -3.11 3.66
N VAL A 384 -3.53 -2.71 4.75
CA VAL A 384 -4.01 -3.64 5.79
C VAL A 384 -5.34 -3.16 6.36
N PHE A 385 -6.26 -4.10 6.62
CA PHE A 385 -7.48 -3.80 7.37
C PHE A 385 -7.20 -3.75 8.87
N TYR A 386 -7.76 -2.72 9.53
CA TYR A 386 -7.74 -2.67 10.99
C TYR A 386 -8.85 -3.58 11.53
N PRO A 387 -8.55 -4.50 12.45
CA PRO A 387 -9.52 -5.47 12.96
C PRO A 387 -10.68 -4.82 13.72
N THR A 388 -11.87 -5.42 13.64
CA THR A 388 -13.07 -4.95 14.33
C THR A 388 -13.09 -5.23 15.84
N GLN A 389 -12.14 -5.99 16.35
CA GLN A 389 -12.07 -6.41 17.77
C GLN A 389 -10.78 -5.99 18.46
N LYS A 390 -10.00 -5.12 17.87
CA LYS A 390 -8.78 -4.59 18.47
C LYS A 390 -9.08 -3.34 19.27
N LYS A 391 -8.39 -3.20 20.41
CA LYS A 391 -8.66 -2.13 21.38
C LYS A 391 -7.50 -1.14 21.50
N GLU A 392 -6.45 -1.28 20.70
CA GLU A 392 -5.31 -0.37 20.79
C GLU A 392 -5.72 1.01 20.26
N PHE A 393 -6.20 1.08 19.03
CA PHE A 393 -6.70 2.33 18.46
C PHE A 393 -8.17 2.59 18.82
N PRO A 394 -8.63 3.83 18.80
CA PRO A 394 -10.03 4.20 19.00
C PRO A 394 -10.99 3.43 18.08
N ALA A 395 -12.22 3.23 18.54
CA ALA A 395 -13.25 2.49 17.79
C ALA A 395 -13.55 3.09 16.39
N SER A 396 -13.23 4.37 16.17
CA SER A 396 -13.37 5.01 14.86
C SER A 396 -12.46 4.40 13.77
N PHE A 397 -11.42 3.64 14.15
CA PHE A 397 -10.53 2.92 13.22
C PHE A 397 -10.99 1.48 12.95
N GLU A 398 -11.90 0.93 13.75
CA GLU A 398 -12.32 -0.47 13.61
C GLU A 398 -12.96 -0.75 12.25
N GLY A 399 -12.49 -1.79 11.58
CA GLY A 399 -12.95 -2.20 10.25
C GLY A 399 -12.51 -1.31 9.09
N GLY A 400 -11.81 -0.20 9.35
CA GLY A 400 -11.16 0.62 8.33
C GLY A 400 -9.89 -0.01 7.79
N ALA A 401 -9.19 0.68 6.89
CA ALA A 401 -7.93 0.21 6.33
C ALA A 401 -6.86 1.29 6.37
N PHE A 402 -5.60 0.86 6.44
CA PHE A 402 -4.43 1.70 6.25
C PHE A 402 -3.77 1.34 4.94
N ALA A 403 -3.24 2.34 4.21
CA ALA A 403 -2.44 2.15 3.02
C ALA A 403 -1.20 3.04 3.06
N ALA A 404 -0.06 2.51 2.58
CA ALA A 404 1.19 3.25 2.51
C ALA A 404 1.31 3.93 1.15
N GLU A 405 1.58 5.23 1.17
CA GLU A 405 1.79 6.07 0.00
C GLU A 405 3.29 6.39 -0.12
N HIS A 406 3.95 5.76 -1.10
CA HIS A 406 5.41 5.82 -1.26
C HIS A 406 5.93 7.18 -1.71
N GLY A 407 5.05 7.98 -2.31
CA GLY A 407 5.30 9.35 -2.74
C GLY A 407 5.56 9.53 -4.22
N SER A 408 5.13 10.68 -4.72
CA SER A 408 5.05 11.00 -6.14
C SER A 408 6.43 11.24 -6.79
N TRP A 409 6.50 10.93 -8.08
CA TRP A 409 7.62 11.30 -8.94
C TRP A 409 7.16 12.06 -10.21
N ASN A 410 5.96 11.77 -10.71
CA ASN A 410 5.40 12.39 -11.92
C ASN A 410 4.47 13.56 -11.57
N ARG A 411 4.87 14.37 -10.60
CA ARG A 411 4.09 15.50 -10.11
C ARG A 411 5.00 16.67 -9.72
N ALA A 412 4.64 17.90 -10.12
CA ALA A 412 5.44 19.10 -9.88
C ALA A 412 5.57 19.39 -8.38
N ASN A 413 4.44 19.42 -7.67
CA ASN A 413 4.40 19.48 -6.21
C ASN A 413 4.22 18.07 -5.67
N ARG A 414 5.16 17.60 -4.83
CA ARG A 414 5.11 16.26 -4.25
C ARG A 414 3.84 16.03 -3.45
N ALA A 415 3.30 14.81 -3.51
CA ALA A 415 2.23 14.32 -2.66
C ALA A 415 2.52 12.85 -2.27
N GLY A 416 1.82 12.33 -1.28
CA GLY A 416 2.15 11.07 -0.65
C GLY A 416 3.34 11.20 0.29
N TYR A 417 4.17 10.18 0.42
CA TYR A 417 5.16 10.05 1.49
C TYR A 417 4.47 10.03 2.85
N GLU A 418 3.46 9.17 2.97
CA GLU A 418 2.63 9.07 4.16
C GLU A 418 1.97 7.68 4.28
N VAL A 419 1.30 7.45 5.38
CA VAL A 419 0.29 6.40 5.50
C VAL A 419 -1.06 7.08 5.59
N ILE A 420 -2.02 6.62 4.81
CA ILE A 420 -3.40 7.09 4.84
C ILE A 420 -4.28 6.11 5.61
N TYR A 421 -5.38 6.61 6.17
CA TYR A 421 -6.46 5.82 6.75
C TYR A 421 -7.72 5.92 5.89
N ILE A 422 -8.35 4.80 5.60
CA ILE A 422 -9.56 4.70 4.80
C ILE A 422 -10.73 4.30 5.71
N PRO A 423 -11.64 5.25 6.03
CA PRO A 423 -12.80 4.95 6.83
C PRO A 423 -13.77 4.03 6.07
N MET A 424 -14.26 3.02 6.78
CA MET A 424 -15.21 2.06 6.23
C MET A 424 -16.46 1.94 7.11
N LYS A 425 -17.56 1.58 6.47
CA LYS A 425 -18.82 1.26 7.13
C LYS A 425 -19.31 -0.09 6.63
N ASP A 426 -19.53 -1.02 7.55
CA ASP A 426 -20.03 -2.36 7.25
C ASP A 426 -19.19 -3.09 6.15
N GLY A 427 -17.89 -2.86 6.14
CA GLY A 427 -16.96 -3.43 5.17
C GLY A 427 -16.91 -2.73 3.81
N HIS A 428 -17.56 -1.58 3.66
CA HIS A 428 -17.56 -0.77 2.44
C HIS A 428 -16.90 0.59 2.70
N ALA A 429 -16.05 1.04 1.77
CA ALA A 429 -15.41 2.35 1.87
C ALA A 429 -16.42 3.50 1.72
N THR A 430 -16.14 4.62 2.39
CA THR A 430 -16.96 5.84 2.30
C THR A 430 -16.61 6.70 1.07
N GLY A 431 -15.55 6.32 0.34
CA GLY A 431 -14.96 7.11 -0.74
C GLY A 431 -14.06 8.24 -0.23
N GLU A 432 -13.71 8.22 1.05
CA GLU A 432 -12.87 9.20 1.72
C GLU A 432 -11.59 8.53 2.23
N TYR A 433 -10.55 9.35 2.45
CA TYR A 433 -9.35 8.94 3.17
C TYR A 433 -8.82 10.08 4.04
N ASP A 434 -8.09 9.74 5.09
CA ASP A 434 -7.44 10.67 6.01
C ASP A 434 -5.93 10.53 5.90
N ASP A 435 -5.20 11.65 5.89
CA ASP A 435 -3.77 11.63 6.18
C ASP A 435 -3.59 11.09 7.61
N PHE A 436 -2.79 10.03 7.79
CA PHE A 436 -2.61 9.41 9.10
C PHE A 436 -1.20 9.56 9.66
N LEU A 437 -0.18 9.15 8.90
CA LEU A 437 1.22 9.26 9.32
C LEU A 437 2.00 10.01 8.27
N THR A 438 2.40 11.24 8.58
CA THR A 438 3.03 12.18 7.64
C THR A 438 4.44 12.60 8.10
N GLY A 439 5.02 13.65 7.50
CA GLY A 439 6.26 14.27 7.98
C GLY A 439 7.54 13.69 7.39
N PHE A 440 7.45 12.85 6.34
CA PHE A 440 8.62 12.22 5.69
C PHE A 440 9.35 13.13 4.68
N VAL A 441 8.91 14.36 4.52
CA VAL A 441 9.49 15.37 3.64
C VAL A 441 9.98 16.55 4.48
N THR A 442 11.19 17.02 4.21
CA THR A 442 11.78 18.18 4.89
C THR A 442 11.15 19.49 4.41
N PRO A 443 11.23 20.60 5.17
CA PRO A 443 10.67 21.89 4.76
C PRO A 443 11.22 22.43 3.42
N ASP A 444 12.39 21.98 2.97
CA ASP A 444 12.97 22.32 1.67
C ASP A 444 12.63 21.30 0.56
N GLY A 445 11.64 20.41 0.80
CA GLY A 445 11.09 19.48 -0.18
C GLY A 445 11.95 18.23 -0.44
N LYS A 446 12.99 17.95 0.36
CA LYS A 446 13.75 16.70 0.28
C LYS A 446 13.03 15.59 1.04
N VAL A 447 13.15 14.38 0.53
CA VAL A 447 12.47 13.20 1.09
C VAL A 447 13.45 12.44 1.98
N TRP A 448 13.08 12.17 3.24
CA TRP A 448 13.91 11.36 4.13
C TRP A 448 13.30 9.99 4.46
N GLY A 449 12.01 9.81 4.22
CA GLY A 449 11.30 8.54 4.41
C GLY A 449 10.27 8.29 3.30
N ARG A 450 10.01 7.02 3.04
CA ARG A 450 9.09 6.53 2.00
C ARG A 450 8.37 5.30 2.52
N PRO A 451 7.17 5.43 3.08
CA PRO A 451 6.38 4.31 3.58
C PRO A 451 6.08 3.28 2.49
N VAL A 452 6.15 2.00 2.84
CA VAL A 452 5.91 0.88 1.91
C VAL A 452 4.93 -0.13 2.47
N GLY A 453 5.26 -0.75 3.60
CA GLY A 453 4.48 -1.81 4.23
C GLY A 453 3.76 -1.32 5.46
N VAL A 454 2.56 -1.84 5.69
CA VAL A 454 1.75 -1.59 6.87
C VAL A 454 1.23 -2.89 7.46
N ALA A 455 1.36 -3.07 8.78
CA ALA A 455 0.85 -4.25 9.48
C ALA A 455 0.25 -3.87 10.83
N VAL A 456 -0.89 -4.46 11.17
CA VAL A 456 -1.50 -4.33 12.49
C VAL A 456 -1.04 -5.49 13.37
N ALA A 457 -0.42 -5.19 14.49
CA ALA A 457 0.03 -6.19 15.46
C ALA A 457 -1.14 -6.83 16.24
N ASN A 458 -0.85 -7.89 16.99
CA ASN A 458 -1.85 -8.59 17.79
C ASN A 458 -2.43 -7.74 18.93
N ASP A 459 -1.72 -6.74 19.43
CA ASP A 459 -2.21 -5.76 20.40
C ASP A 459 -3.06 -4.66 19.77
N GLY A 460 -2.98 -4.48 18.44
CA GLY A 460 -3.68 -3.46 17.69
C GLY A 460 -2.82 -2.25 17.30
N SER A 461 -1.55 -2.21 17.72
CA SER A 461 -0.60 -1.20 17.25
C SER A 461 -0.28 -1.37 15.76
N LEU A 462 0.21 -0.31 15.10
CA LEU A 462 0.54 -0.32 13.68
C LEU A 462 2.07 -0.30 13.48
N PHE A 463 2.55 -1.14 12.57
CA PHE A 463 3.94 -1.11 12.11
C PHE A 463 4.00 -0.65 10.67
N VAL A 464 4.98 0.22 10.37
CA VAL A 464 5.18 0.81 9.04
C VAL A 464 6.63 0.62 8.63
N THR A 465 6.86 0.00 7.47
CA THR A 465 8.19 -0.03 6.87
C THR A 465 8.41 1.20 6.01
N ASP A 466 9.65 1.64 5.93
CA ASP A 466 10.09 2.85 5.24
C ASP A 466 11.43 2.54 4.56
N ASP A 467 11.43 2.42 3.23
CA ASP A 467 12.64 2.11 2.47
C ASP A 467 13.52 3.34 2.23
N GLY A 468 12.98 4.54 2.37
CA GLY A 468 13.75 5.79 2.31
C GLY A 468 14.73 5.93 3.45
N SER A 469 14.28 5.75 4.69
CA SER A 469 15.14 5.76 5.89
C SER A 469 15.62 4.36 6.31
N ARG A 470 15.16 3.30 5.63
CA ARG A 470 15.44 1.89 5.96
C ARG A 470 15.07 1.52 7.38
N SER A 471 13.86 1.90 7.76
CA SER A 471 13.34 1.82 9.11
C SER A 471 12.07 1.00 9.19
N VAL A 472 11.75 0.54 10.38
CA VAL A 472 10.41 0.09 10.78
C VAL A 472 9.94 1.00 11.91
N TRP A 473 8.81 1.66 11.70
CA TRP A 473 8.15 2.54 12.66
C TRP A 473 7.07 1.78 13.39
N HIS A 474 6.92 2.05 14.69
CA HIS A 474 5.86 1.50 15.53
C HIS A 474 4.98 2.64 16.02
N VAL A 475 3.69 2.58 15.70
CA VAL A 475 2.68 3.58 16.05
C VAL A 475 1.73 2.99 17.07
N THR A 476 1.61 3.64 18.22
CA THR A 476 0.78 3.21 19.35
C THR A 476 -0.19 4.31 19.75
N TYR A 477 -1.35 3.94 20.29
CA TYR A 477 -2.30 4.89 20.84
C TYR A 477 -2.04 5.11 22.33
N VAL A 478 -1.81 6.36 22.72
CA VAL A 478 -1.48 6.77 24.10
C VAL A 478 -2.57 7.64 24.74
N GLY A 479 -3.66 7.90 24.03
CA GLY A 479 -4.78 8.66 24.54
C GLY A 479 -5.60 7.92 25.59
N ALA A 480 -6.58 8.58 26.19
CA ALA A 480 -7.50 7.98 27.13
C ALA A 480 -8.36 6.92 26.43
N LYS A 481 -8.36 5.70 26.99
CA LYS A 481 -9.20 4.58 26.51
C LYS A 481 -10.61 4.70 27.05
#